data_d7a07c210dfafffdb71e5721f90df81e
#
_entry.id   d7a07c210dfafffdb71e5721f90df81e
#
_cell.length_a   1.000
_cell.length_b   1.000
_cell.length_c   1.000
_cell.angle_alpha   90.00
_cell.angle_beta   90.00
_cell.angle_gamma   90.00
#
_symmetry.space_group_name_H-M   'P 1'
#
loop_
_entity.id
_entity.type
_entity.pdbx_description
1 polymer ?
#
loop_
_entity_poly.entity_id
_entity_poly.type
_entity_poly.pdbx_seq_one_letter_code
_entity_poly.pdbx_strand_id
1 'polypeptide(L)'
;MKLYIGQEIEDKEDVYIDASSARSILACGKRGTGKSYTLGNVVEEIHTETDDIVPLVIDPMGIYWTMAEENDDQRDLLWDWGVTEQGFPVNLLVPGDPADRYGDDIVREFRSRGIDLNPLLLNPSDMTPDGWCELFDLNINKPMGITLYRAIRELNEDDTPFYLPDIINKVEMDGSSSDRTKEALLNRLEMARDWDIFADEYQDVWKTFDENRINVLDVSVLDPGQYGLRNLVVDVLGKELFRQRQDARRREEMGLRVEIPKVWLFIDEAHNFVPSGSSSLAKDMLIRWVKEGRQPGLSIVVASQQPSAIDSEVLSQCDITLCHKITTKEDIRSLDKLSQDYMGSNLKTYVRQIDNVGEAVFVDDDEETVQMVKIRPRKSQHGGGEA
;
A
#
# COMPACT_ATOMS: atom_id res chain seq x y z
N MET A 1 -3.80 -14.14 17.16
CA MET A 1 -2.49 -13.48 17.12
C MET A 1 -2.67 -12.06 17.63
N LYS A 2 -1.80 -11.61 18.54
CA LYS A 2 -1.90 -10.25 19.12
C LYS A 2 -0.61 -9.48 18.81
N LEU A 3 -0.75 -8.30 18.20
CA LEU A 3 0.37 -7.42 17.86
C LEU A 3 0.49 -6.35 18.94
N TYR A 4 1.63 -6.27 19.59
CA TYR A 4 1.90 -5.30 20.63
C TYR A 4 2.18 -3.91 20.04
N ILE A 5 1.34 -2.92 20.33
CA ILE A 5 1.48 -1.57 19.77
C ILE A 5 1.92 -0.51 20.78
N GLY A 6 1.79 -0.75 22.08
CA GLY A 6 2.14 0.22 23.09
C GLY A 6 1.43 -0.02 24.42
N GLN A 7 1.35 1.01 25.25
CA GLN A 7 0.74 0.96 26.56
C GLN A 7 -0.32 2.05 26.73
N GLU A 8 -1.39 1.73 27.44
CA GLU A 8 -2.35 2.73 27.88
C GLU A 8 -1.68 3.80 28.73
N ILE A 9 -2.09 5.05 28.58
CA ILE A 9 -1.41 6.18 29.23
C ILE A 9 -1.69 6.20 30.74
N GLU A 10 -2.91 5.87 31.17
CA GLU A 10 -3.32 5.93 32.58
C GLU A 10 -2.80 4.74 33.37
N ASP A 11 -3.14 3.52 32.99
CA ASP A 11 -2.91 2.31 33.77
C ASP A 11 -1.62 1.57 33.41
N LYS A 12 -0.96 1.96 32.31
CA LYS A 12 0.25 1.29 31.78
C LYS A 12 0.01 -0.15 31.35
N GLU A 13 -1.23 -0.53 31.09
CA GLU A 13 -1.54 -1.83 30.53
C GLU A 13 -1.10 -1.92 29.06
N ASP A 14 -0.61 -3.09 28.66
CA ASP A 14 -0.17 -3.33 27.29
C ASP A 14 -1.36 -3.37 26.34
N VAL A 15 -1.25 -2.65 25.22
CA VAL A 15 -2.29 -2.56 24.19
C VAL A 15 -1.89 -3.36 22.96
N TYR A 16 -2.82 -4.17 22.47
CA TYR A 16 -2.60 -5.07 21.36
C TYR A 16 -3.67 -4.89 20.28
N ILE A 17 -3.28 -5.12 19.03
CA ILE A 17 -4.20 -5.34 17.92
C ILE A 17 -4.44 -6.84 17.79
N ASP A 18 -5.71 -7.28 17.79
CA ASP A 18 -6.04 -8.67 17.47
C ASP A 18 -5.98 -8.89 15.94
N ALA A 19 -4.96 -9.59 15.49
CA ALA A 19 -4.73 -9.97 14.10
C ALA A 19 -5.07 -11.44 13.81
N SER A 20 -5.94 -12.06 14.60
CA SER A 20 -6.45 -13.42 14.36
C SER A 20 -7.32 -13.50 13.09
N SER A 21 -7.92 -12.38 12.70
CA SER A 21 -8.66 -12.17 11.44
C SER A 21 -8.06 -11.02 10.65
N ALA A 22 -8.42 -10.92 9.37
CA ALA A 22 -8.03 -9.77 8.55
C ALA A 22 -8.65 -8.47 9.10
N ARG A 23 -7.86 -7.39 9.09
CA ARG A 23 -8.19 -6.08 9.66
C ARG A 23 -8.10 -4.96 8.64
N SER A 24 -8.89 -3.92 8.85
CA SER A 24 -8.80 -2.64 8.13
C SER A 24 -8.51 -1.54 9.13
N ILE A 25 -7.32 -0.95 9.06
CA ILE A 25 -6.80 -0.02 10.08
C ILE A 25 -6.56 1.35 9.47
N LEU A 26 -7.04 2.39 10.14
CA LEU A 26 -6.72 3.79 9.85
C LEU A 26 -5.70 4.32 10.85
N ALA A 27 -4.54 4.78 10.39
CA ALA A 27 -3.59 5.57 11.18
C ALA A 27 -3.61 7.02 10.69
N CYS A 28 -4.01 7.96 11.53
CA CYS A 28 -4.12 9.36 11.11
C CYS A 28 -3.49 10.33 12.12
N GLY A 29 -3.10 11.52 11.63
CA GLY A 29 -2.46 12.55 12.43
C GLY A 29 -1.65 13.51 11.59
N LYS A 30 -1.34 14.71 12.08
CA LYS A 30 -0.55 15.67 11.32
C LYS A 30 0.91 15.20 11.14
N ARG A 31 1.67 15.91 10.30
CA ARG A 31 3.11 15.67 10.10
C ARG A 31 3.88 15.69 11.43
N GLY A 32 4.77 14.72 11.62
CA GLY A 32 5.63 14.63 12.81
C GLY A 32 4.96 14.11 14.08
N THR A 33 3.72 13.58 14.02
CA THR A 33 3.02 13.04 15.20
C THR A 33 3.22 11.54 15.43
N GLY A 34 3.85 10.84 14.48
CA GLY A 34 4.21 9.43 14.66
C GLY A 34 3.46 8.42 13.78
N LYS A 35 2.66 8.83 12.76
CA LYS A 35 1.92 7.91 11.89
C LYS A 35 2.78 6.84 11.21
N SER A 36 3.76 7.28 10.39
CA SER A 36 4.65 6.36 9.67
C SER A 36 5.50 5.53 10.64
N TYR A 37 5.78 6.09 11.82
CA TYR A 37 6.42 5.39 12.93
C TYR A 37 5.52 4.26 13.46
N THR A 38 4.22 4.54 13.68
CA THR A 38 3.22 3.54 14.11
C THR A 38 3.02 2.46 13.05
N LEU A 39 2.97 2.83 11.75
CA LEU A 39 2.92 1.83 10.68
C LEU A 39 4.09 0.86 10.77
N GLY A 40 5.32 1.40 10.84
CA GLY A 40 6.51 0.57 10.95
C GLY A 40 6.48 -0.33 12.18
N ASN A 41 5.93 0.15 13.29
CA ASN A 41 5.74 -0.64 14.50
C ASN A 41 4.84 -1.88 14.26
N VAL A 42 3.70 -1.70 13.59
CA VAL A 42 2.80 -2.81 13.25
C VAL A 42 3.46 -3.78 12.25
N VAL A 43 4.23 -3.25 11.28
CA VAL A 43 5.00 -4.07 10.32
C VAL A 43 6.01 -4.97 11.05
N GLU A 44 6.77 -4.39 12.02
CA GLU A 44 7.72 -5.14 12.85
C GLU A 44 7.05 -6.28 13.61
N GLU A 45 5.90 -6.00 14.23
CA GLU A 45 5.17 -7.02 15.02
C GLU A 45 4.65 -8.15 14.12
N ILE A 46 4.09 -7.84 12.94
CA ILE A 46 3.64 -8.89 12.02
C ILE A 46 4.80 -9.77 11.60
N HIS A 47 5.93 -9.18 11.21
CA HIS A 47 7.10 -9.94 10.78
C HIS A 47 7.69 -10.80 11.92
N THR A 48 7.56 -10.34 13.19
CA THR A 48 8.09 -11.07 14.35
C THR A 48 7.17 -12.20 14.81
N GLU A 49 5.84 -11.99 14.76
CA GLU A 49 4.86 -12.86 15.42
C GLU A 49 4.32 -13.98 14.52
N THR A 50 4.56 -13.95 13.21
CA THR A 50 3.98 -14.94 12.29
C THR A 50 4.76 -15.07 10.98
N ASP A 51 4.86 -16.33 10.52
CA ASP A 51 5.34 -16.69 9.19
C ASP A 51 4.18 -16.87 8.18
N ASP A 52 2.91 -16.81 8.62
CA ASP A 52 1.74 -17.04 7.78
C ASP A 52 1.24 -15.77 7.05
N ILE A 53 1.81 -14.62 7.38
CA ILE A 53 1.40 -13.31 6.86
C ILE A 53 2.61 -12.56 6.33
N VAL A 54 2.50 -12.09 5.09
CA VAL A 54 3.53 -11.27 4.45
C VAL A 54 3.16 -9.78 4.57
N PRO A 55 3.98 -8.95 5.20
CA PRO A 55 3.82 -7.51 5.17
C PRO A 55 4.28 -6.95 3.82
N LEU A 56 3.44 -6.11 3.21
CA LEU A 56 3.74 -5.32 2.02
C LEU A 56 3.53 -3.84 2.31
N VAL A 57 4.59 -3.06 2.26
CA VAL A 57 4.54 -1.61 2.49
C VAL A 57 4.60 -0.87 1.15
N ILE A 58 3.60 -0.07 0.84
CA ILE A 58 3.63 0.89 -0.28
C ILE A 58 4.28 2.17 0.25
N ASP A 59 5.46 2.47 -0.25
CA ASP A 59 6.31 3.57 0.22
C ASP A 59 6.40 4.71 -0.81
N PRO A 60 5.57 5.74 -0.70
CA PRO A 60 5.64 6.91 -1.58
C PRO A 60 6.73 7.92 -1.20
N MET A 61 7.41 7.70 -0.06
CA MET A 61 8.41 8.61 0.48
C MET A 61 9.84 8.06 0.40
N GLY A 62 10.01 6.76 0.15
CA GLY A 62 11.31 6.08 0.09
C GLY A 62 12.02 6.00 1.46
N ILE A 63 11.28 5.74 2.54
CA ILE A 63 11.80 5.75 3.91
C ILE A 63 11.81 4.39 4.61
N TYR A 64 11.03 3.41 4.13
CA TYR A 64 10.86 2.13 4.84
C TYR A 64 12.00 1.14 4.62
N TRP A 65 12.90 1.38 3.66
CA TRP A 65 14.13 0.59 3.55
C TRP A 65 14.99 0.64 4.84
N THR A 66 14.90 1.74 5.61
CA THR A 66 15.59 1.90 6.89
C THR A 66 15.16 0.91 7.96
N MET A 67 14.08 0.16 7.75
CA MET A 67 13.72 -0.96 8.62
C MET A 67 14.80 -2.05 8.66
N ALA A 68 15.72 -2.07 7.69
CA ALA A 68 16.89 -2.95 7.72
C ALA A 68 17.93 -2.56 8.81
N GLU A 69 17.85 -1.37 9.36
CA GLU A 69 18.81 -0.84 10.33
C GLU A 69 18.24 -0.88 11.75
N GLU A 70 19.12 -1.08 12.74
CA GLU A 70 18.78 -1.00 14.17
C GLU A 70 18.49 0.45 14.57
N ASN A 71 17.55 0.66 15.49
CA ASN A 71 17.21 1.99 16.01
C ASN A 71 18.18 2.43 17.11
N ASP A 72 19.39 2.75 16.71
CA ASP A 72 20.44 3.22 17.62
C ASP A 72 20.13 4.58 18.25
N ASP A 73 19.38 5.44 17.58
CA ASP A 73 19.06 6.80 18.01
C ASP A 73 18.16 6.82 19.26
N GLN A 74 17.38 5.77 19.48
CA GLN A 74 16.42 5.67 20.59
C GLN A 74 16.73 4.52 21.55
N ARG A 75 17.97 4.08 21.63
CA ARG A 75 18.41 2.93 22.45
C ARG A 75 18.00 3.05 23.92
N ASP A 76 18.15 4.21 24.53
CA ASP A 76 17.73 4.44 25.92
C ASP A 76 16.21 4.30 26.09
N LEU A 77 15.45 4.83 25.15
CA LEU A 77 13.99 4.72 25.16
C LEU A 77 13.54 3.26 24.98
N LEU A 78 14.16 2.53 24.05
CA LEU A 78 13.91 1.10 23.87
C LEU A 78 14.15 0.31 25.15
N TRP A 79 15.27 0.60 25.84
CA TRP A 79 15.59 -0.03 27.12
C TRP A 79 14.51 0.23 28.18
N ASP A 80 14.01 1.45 28.30
CA ASP A 80 12.94 1.81 29.23
C ASP A 80 11.63 1.04 28.96
N TRP A 81 11.42 0.61 27.73
CA TRP A 81 10.28 -0.20 27.30
C TRP A 81 10.54 -1.72 27.36
N GLY A 82 11.74 -2.14 27.78
CA GLY A 82 12.13 -3.54 27.76
C GLY A 82 12.23 -4.15 26.36
N VAL A 83 12.46 -3.32 25.34
CA VAL A 83 12.58 -3.69 23.93
C VAL A 83 14.03 -3.51 23.49
N THR A 84 14.52 -4.40 22.62
CA THR A 84 15.88 -4.32 22.07
C THR A 84 15.81 -3.79 20.64
N GLU A 85 16.80 -2.96 20.29
CA GLU A 85 17.00 -2.53 18.89
C GLU A 85 17.22 -3.73 17.98
N GLN A 86 16.64 -3.67 16.78
CA GLN A 86 16.72 -4.75 15.80
C GLN A 86 16.46 -4.21 14.39
N GLY A 87 17.35 -4.53 13.45
CA GLY A 87 17.08 -4.41 12.03
C GLY A 87 16.33 -5.64 11.51
N PHE A 88 15.50 -5.44 10.51
CA PHE A 88 14.71 -6.50 9.89
C PHE A 88 15.17 -6.75 8.44
N PRO A 89 15.11 -7.99 7.96
CA PRO A 89 15.41 -8.25 6.57
C PRO A 89 14.38 -7.57 5.65
N VAL A 90 14.85 -6.71 4.74
CA VAL A 90 14.01 -5.98 3.78
C VAL A 90 14.20 -6.53 2.37
N ASN A 91 13.10 -6.73 1.66
CA ASN A 91 13.02 -6.96 0.23
C ASN A 91 12.45 -5.69 -0.42
N LEU A 92 13.30 -4.91 -1.10
CA LEU A 92 12.93 -3.66 -1.74
C LEU A 92 12.49 -3.92 -3.17
N LEU A 93 11.19 -3.82 -3.43
CA LEU A 93 10.57 -3.95 -4.74
C LEU A 93 10.62 -2.59 -5.44
N VAL A 94 11.26 -2.56 -6.60
CA VAL A 94 11.51 -1.32 -7.34
C VAL A 94 10.78 -1.40 -8.68
N PRO A 95 9.84 -0.47 -8.98
CA PRO A 95 9.20 -0.42 -10.30
C PRO A 95 10.22 -0.11 -11.40
N GLY A 96 10.53 -1.09 -12.27
CA GLY A 96 11.58 -1.01 -13.27
C GLY A 96 12.92 -1.58 -12.80
N ASP A 97 14.02 -1.24 -13.51
CA ASP A 97 15.36 -1.66 -13.13
C ASP A 97 15.90 -0.83 -11.95
N PRO A 98 16.32 -1.46 -10.84
CA PRO A 98 16.88 -0.74 -9.69
C PRO A 98 18.10 0.14 -10.03
N ALA A 99 18.95 -0.26 -10.97
CA ALA A 99 20.13 0.51 -11.33
C ALA A 99 19.76 1.78 -12.11
N ASP A 100 18.72 1.73 -12.94
CA ASP A 100 18.20 2.90 -13.66
C ASP A 100 17.47 3.87 -12.71
N ARG A 101 16.84 3.35 -11.65
CA ARG A 101 16.11 4.18 -10.66
C ARG A 101 17.02 4.87 -9.66
N TYR A 102 17.99 4.16 -9.11
CA TYR A 102 18.84 4.67 -8.02
C TYR A 102 20.28 4.99 -8.44
N GLY A 103 20.76 4.38 -9.54
CA GLY A 103 22.17 4.35 -9.91
C GLY A 103 22.95 3.24 -9.18
N ASP A 104 24.07 2.80 -9.80
CA ASP A 104 24.87 1.65 -9.35
C ASP A 104 25.47 1.79 -7.95
N ASP A 105 25.77 2.99 -7.52
CA ASP A 105 26.39 3.28 -6.22
C ASP A 105 25.37 3.11 -5.08
N ILE A 106 24.16 3.61 -5.25
CA ILE A 106 23.07 3.42 -4.24
C ILE A 106 22.67 1.96 -4.20
N VAL A 107 22.55 1.27 -5.35
CA VAL A 107 22.25 -0.17 -5.39
C VAL A 107 23.31 -0.99 -4.65
N ARG A 108 24.61 -0.64 -4.82
CA ARG A 108 25.69 -1.30 -4.06
C ARG A 108 25.59 -1.03 -2.56
N GLU A 109 25.23 0.18 -2.19
CA GLU A 109 25.06 0.56 -0.78
C GLU A 109 23.91 -0.20 -0.13
N PHE A 110 22.74 -0.30 -0.76
CA PHE A 110 21.63 -1.11 -0.28
C PHE A 110 22.02 -2.58 -0.07
N ARG A 111 22.70 -3.19 -1.04
CA ARG A 111 23.19 -4.56 -0.94
C ARG A 111 24.21 -4.75 0.18
N SER A 112 25.07 -3.76 0.42
CA SER A 112 26.04 -3.81 1.52
C SER A 112 25.39 -3.80 2.90
N ARG A 113 24.17 -3.23 3.00
CA ARG A 113 23.32 -3.22 4.21
C ARG A 113 22.40 -4.45 4.32
N GLY A 114 22.53 -5.42 3.43
CA GLY A 114 21.71 -6.63 3.44
C GLY A 114 20.28 -6.44 2.92
N ILE A 115 20.02 -5.34 2.20
CA ILE A 115 18.74 -5.08 1.55
C ILE A 115 18.76 -5.75 0.18
N ASP A 116 17.80 -6.65 -0.07
CA ASP A 116 17.59 -7.21 -1.40
C ASP A 116 16.78 -6.24 -2.25
N LEU A 117 17.26 -6.00 -3.50
CA LEU A 117 16.54 -5.20 -4.47
C LEU A 117 16.05 -6.10 -5.60
N ASN A 118 14.74 -6.09 -5.80
CA ASN A 118 14.10 -6.85 -6.85
C ASN A 118 13.29 -5.93 -7.77
N PRO A 119 13.47 -6.03 -9.11
CA PRO A 119 12.64 -5.28 -10.04
C PRO A 119 11.20 -5.77 -9.96
N LEU A 120 10.26 -4.83 -9.95
CA LEU A 120 8.84 -5.10 -10.10
C LEU A 120 8.40 -4.61 -11.47
N LEU A 121 8.05 -5.54 -12.36
CA LEU A 121 7.52 -5.24 -13.69
C LEU A 121 6.06 -5.68 -13.78
N LEU A 122 5.25 -4.88 -14.44
CA LEU A 122 3.84 -5.13 -14.65
C LEU A 122 3.61 -5.91 -15.94
N ASN A 123 2.79 -6.95 -15.91
CA ASN A 123 2.36 -7.61 -17.12
C ASN A 123 1.29 -6.76 -17.83
N PRO A 124 1.49 -6.31 -19.06
CA PRO A 124 0.48 -5.55 -19.80
C PRO A 124 -0.88 -6.27 -19.89
N SER A 125 -0.88 -7.60 -19.96
CA SER A 125 -2.08 -8.45 -20.00
C SER A 125 -2.89 -8.48 -18.70
N ASP A 126 -2.33 -8.07 -17.56
CA ASP A 126 -3.06 -8.01 -16.29
C ASP A 126 -3.94 -6.75 -16.19
N MET A 127 -3.78 -5.81 -17.12
CA MET A 127 -4.58 -4.61 -17.20
C MET A 127 -5.82 -4.80 -18.09
N THR A 128 -6.97 -4.36 -17.59
CA THR A 128 -8.21 -4.38 -18.36
C THR A 128 -8.21 -3.34 -19.49
N PRO A 129 -9.05 -3.51 -20.56
CA PRO A 129 -9.20 -2.49 -21.59
C PRO A 129 -9.57 -1.10 -21.05
N ASP A 130 -10.42 -1.05 -20.00
CA ASP A 130 -10.80 0.19 -19.34
C ASP A 130 -9.60 0.80 -18.58
N GLY A 131 -8.81 -0.01 -17.87
CA GLY A 131 -7.60 0.42 -17.17
C GLY A 131 -6.56 1.04 -18.10
N TRP A 132 -6.37 0.47 -19.31
CA TRP A 132 -5.53 1.05 -20.34
C TRP A 132 -6.05 2.41 -20.84
N CYS A 133 -7.37 2.55 -21.00
CA CYS A 133 -7.98 3.82 -21.40
C CYS A 133 -7.84 4.87 -20.29
N GLU A 134 -8.04 4.49 -19.03
CA GLU A 134 -7.90 5.37 -17.87
C GLU A 134 -6.46 5.86 -17.71
N LEU A 135 -5.47 4.97 -17.87
CA LEU A 135 -4.05 5.30 -17.82
C LEU A 135 -3.68 6.47 -18.73
N PHE A 136 -4.23 6.49 -19.93
CA PHE A 136 -3.96 7.55 -20.92
C PHE A 136 -4.99 8.68 -20.93
N ASP A 137 -5.91 8.73 -19.96
CA ASP A 137 -7.03 9.69 -19.91
C ASP A 137 -7.84 9.69 -21.22
N LEU A 138 -8.15 8.49 -21.72
CA LEU A 138 -8.89 8.30 -22.94
C LEU A 138 -10.35 7.97 -22.67
N ASN A 139 -11.25 8.78 -23.25
CA ASN A 139 -12.67 8.45 -23.22
C ASN A 139 -12.96 7.26 -24.14
N ILE A 140 -13.51 6.17 -23.59
CA ILE A 140 -13.84 4.92 -24.31
C ILE A 140 -14.84 5.12 -25.46
N ASN A 141 -15.58 6.23 -25.49
CA ASN A 141 -16.52 6.58 -26.56
C ASN A 141 -15.91 7.50 -27.64
N LYS A 142 -14.59 7.78 -27.56
CA LYS A 142 -13.87 8.60 -28.53
C LYS A 142 -12.93 7.73 -29.38
N PRO A 143 -12.54 8.16 -30.58
CA PRO A 143 -11.78 7.33 -31.53
C PRO A 143 -10.56 6.62 -30.92
N MET A 144 -9.68 7.32 -30.16
CA MET A 144 -8.51 6.70 -29.53
C MET A 144 -8.89 5.66 -28.48
N GLY A 145 -9.87 5.98 -27.60
CA GLY A 145 -10.34 5.03 -26.59
C GLY A 145 -10.99 3.79 -27.22
N ILE A 146 -11.82 3.97 -28.27
CA ILE A 146 -12.43 2.86 -29.01
C ILE A 146 -11.34 1.96 -29.60
N THR A 147 -10.31 2.56 -30.21
CA THR A 147 -9.22 1.81 -30.84
C THR A 147 -8.42 1.01 -29.84
N LEU A 148 -8.00 1.64 -28.73
CA LEU A 148 -7.24 0.99 -27.68
C LEU A 148 -8.05 -0.12 -27.01
N TYR A 149 -9.28 0.18 -26.60
CA TYR A 149 -10.20 -0.78 -25.98
C TYR A 149 -10.37 -2.04 -26.85
N ARG A 150 -10.62 -1.84 -28.17
CA ARG A 150 -10.78 -2.94 -29.12
C ARG A 150 -9.48 -3.76 -29.23
N ALA A 151 -8.32 -3.11 -29.36
CA ALA A 151 -7.03 -3.78 -29.48
C ALA A 151 -6.76 -4.69 -28.29
N ILE A 152 -6.93 -4.16 -27.05
CA ILE A 152 -6.73 -4.95 -25.83
C ILE A 152 -7.75 -6.08 -25.69
N ARG A 153 -9.04 -5.81 -26.00
CA ARG A 153 -10.08 -6.84 -25.94
C ARG A 153 -9.77 -8.01 -26.88
N GLU A 154 -9.35 -7.70 -28.12
CA GLU A 154 -9.00 -8.73 -29.10
C GLU A 154 -7.75 -9.54 -28.70
N LEU A 155 -6.76 -8.92 -28.04
CA LEU A 155 -5.61 -9.64 -27.48
C LEU A 155 -6.01 -10.57 -26.34
N ASN A 156 -6.98 -10.16 -25.52
CA ASN A 156 -7.51 -10.99 -24.44
C ASN A 156 -8.31 -12.22 -24.91
N GLU A 157 -8.83 -12.22 -26.18
CA GLU A 157 -9.59 -13.37 -26.72
C GLU A 157 -8.71 -14.61 -26.92
N ASP A 158 -7.39 -14.45 -27.05
CA ASP A 158 -6.44 -15.54 -27.26
C ASP A 158 -6.05 -16.27 -25.96
N ASP A 159 -6.47 -15.78 -24.78
CA ASP A 159 -6.16 -16.32 -23.42
C ASP A 159 -4.66 -16.59 -23.19
N THR A 160 -3.82 -15.79 -23.83
CA THR A 160 -2.36 -15.82 -23.69
C THR A 160 -1.83 -14.47 -23.23
N PRO A 161 -0.77 -14.44 -22.38
CA PRO A 161 -0.14 -13.18 -22.03
C PRO A 161 0.30 -12.41 -23.27
N PHE A 162 0.09 -11.11 -23.29
CA PHE A 162 0.56 -10.19 -24.32
C PHE A 162 1.34 -9.02 -23.69
N TYR A 163 2.16 -8.35 -24.49
CA TYR A 163 3.08 -7.34 -24.06
C TYR A 163 2.89 -6.04 -24.85
N LEU A 164 3.60 -4.96 -24.47
CA LEU A 164 3.49 -3.67 -25.16
C LEU A 164 3.70 -3.76 -26.68
N PRO A 165 4.68 -4.52 -27.22
CA PRO A 165 4.82 -4.68 -28.66
C PRO A 165 3.57 -5.28 -29.35
N ASP A 166 2.86 -6.19 -28.67
CA ASP A 166 1.64 -6.80 -29.22
C ASP A 166 0.51 -5.78 -29.33
N ILE A 167 0.37 -4.91 -28.31
CA ILE A 167 -0.60 -3.80 -28.31
C ILE A 167 -0.28 -2.82 -29.44
N ILE A 168 0.99 -2.43 -29.58
CA ILE A 168 1.47 -1.54 -30.64
C ILE A 168 1.12 -2.13 -32.02
N ASN A 169 1.50 -3.38 -32.28
CA ASN A 169 1.21 -4.08 -33.53
C ASN A 169 -0.30 -4.15 -33.82
N LYS A 170 -1.11 -4.43 -32.78
CA LYS A 170 -2.57 -4.52 -32.93
C LYS A 170 -3.19 -3.19 -33.31
N VAL A 171 -2.70 -2.08 -32.72
CA VAL A 171 -3.13 -0.72 -33.07
C VAL A 171 -2.69 -0.34 -34.49
N GLU A 172 -1.46 -0.66 -34.90
CA GLU A 172 -0.95 -0.41 -36.26
C GLU A 172 -1.79 -1.10 -37.31
N MET A 173 -2.18 -2.36 -37.07
CA MET A 173 -2.96 -3.19 -37.99
C MET A 173 -4.45 -2.86 -38.00
N ASP A 174 -4.94 -1.98 -37.10
CA ASP A 174 -6.37 -1.62 -37.06
C ASP A 174 -6.82 -0.89 -38.34
N GLY A 175 -7.59 -1.58 -39.17
CA GLY A 175 -8.14 -1.05 -40.41
C GLY A 175 -9.36 -0.14 -40.25
N SER A 176 -9.88 -0.03 -39.01
CA SER A 176 -11.13 0.71 -38.74
C SER A 176 -10.87 2.14 -38.24
N SER A 177 -9.65 2.46 -37.82
CA SER A 177 -9.28 3.75 -37.27
C SER A 177 -8.51 4.60 -38.28
N SER A 178 -8.66 5.94 -38.18
CA SER A 178 -7.88 6.86 -39.02
C SER A 178 -6.39 6.84 -38.66
N ASP A 179 -5.52 7.09 -39.64
CA ASP A 179 -4.06 7.13 -39.40
C ASP A 179 -3.69 8.12 -38.29
N ARG A 180 -4.34 9.29 -38.24
CA ARG A 180 -4.15 10.29 -37.20
C ARG A 180 -4.46 9.75 -35.78
N THR A 181 -5.53 8.91 -35.67
CA THR A 181 -5.90 8.27 -34.39
C THR A 181 -4.85 7.25 -33.98
N LYS A 182 -4.39 6.43 -34.93
CA LYS A 182 -3.35 5.43 -34.72
C LYS A 182 -2.03 6.07 -34.29
N GLU A 183 -1.55 7.07 -35.04
CA GLU A 183 -0.30 7.80 -34.69
C GLU A 183 -0.35 8.41 -33.29
N ALA A 184 -1.48 9.05 -32.91
CA ALA A 184 -1.63 9.63 -31.60
C ALA A 184 -1.64 8.59 -30.46
N LEU A 185 -2.15 7.39 -30.74
CA LEU A 185 -2.18 6.28 -29.78
C LEU A 185 -0.82 5.59 -29.69
N LEU A 186 -0.15 5.35 -30.83
CA LEU A 186 1.19 4.78 -30.88
C LEU A 186 2.20 5.64 -30.11
N ASN A 187 2.14 6.96 -30.24
CA ASN A 187 2.99 7.85 -29.46
C ASN A 187 2.80 7.68 -27.93
N ARG A 188 1.59 7.38 -27.46
CA ARG A 188 1.32 7.11 -26.05
C ARG A 188 1.86 5.75 -25.59
N LEU A 189 1.72 4.74 -26.45
CA LEU A 189 2.26 3.40 -26.17
C LEU A 189 3.80 3.39 -26.16
N GLU A 190 4.43 4.12 -27.09
CA GLU A 190 5.88 4.32 -27.10
C GLU A 190 6.35 5.03 -25.81
N MET A 191 5.63 6.08 -25.40
CA MET A 191 5.92 6.76 -24.15
C MET A 191 5.75 5.81 -22.94
N ALA A 192 4.76 4.91 -22.95
CA ALA A 192 4.60 3.90 -21.91
C ALA A 192 5.76 2.91 -21.87
N ARG A 193 6.39 2.62 -23.00
CA ARG A 193 7.63 1.83 -23.07
C ARG A 193 8.77 2.53 -22.34
N ASP A 194 8.91 3.85 -22.51
CA ASP A 194 9.95 4.64 -21.88
C ASP A 194 9.81 4.74 -20.35
N TRP A 195 8.67 4.35 -19.77
CA TRP A 195 8.52 4.29 -18.32
C TRP A 195 9.29 3.14 -17.67
N ASP A 196 9.65 2.12 -18.44
CA ASP A 196 10.43 0.96 -17.98
C ASP A 196 9.81 0.24 -16.75
N ILE A 197 8.48 0.11 -16.77
CA ILE A 197 7.72 -0.59 -15.72
C ILE A 197 6.94 -1.79 -16.25
N PHE A 198 6.92 -2.01 -17.55
CA PHE A 198 6.23 -3.12 -18.18
C PHE A 198 7.17 -4.27 -18.53
N ALA A 199 6.71 -5.48 -18.30
CA ALA A 199 7.46 -6.69 -18.60
C ALA A 199 7.42 -7.02 -20.11
N ASP A 200 8.53 -7.56 -20.63
CA ASP A 200 8.63 -8.13 -21.97
C ASP A 200 8.39 -9.66 -21.99
N GLU A 201 8.32 -10.28 -20.81
CA GLU A 201 7.96 -11.67 -20.59
C GLU A 201 7.12 -11.78 -19.32
N TYR A 202 6.29 -12.84 -19.22
CA TYR A 202 5.39 -12.99 -18.08
C TYR A 202 6.13 -13.02 -16.73
N GLN A 203 5.73 -12.16 -15.84
CA GLN A 203 6.23 -12.07 -14.48
C GLN A 203 5.18 -12.60 -13.49
N ASP A 204 5.56 -13.61 -12.72
CA ASP A 204 4.75 -14.02 -11.57
C ASP A 204 5.09 -13.11 -10.39
N VAL A 205 4.14 -12.28 -10.03
CA VAL A 205 4.29 -11.29 -8.96
C VAL A 205 4.76 -11.92 -7.65
N TRP A 206 4.26 -13.11 -7.29
CA TRP A 206 4.67 -13.77 -6.05
C TRP A 206 6.15 -14.16 -6.00
N LYS A 207 6.78 -14.37 -7.13
CA LYS A 207 8.22 -14.66 -7.17
C LYS A 207 9.10 -13.46 -6.83
N THR A 208 8.54 -12.25 -6.85
CA THR A 208 9.24 -11.03 -6.43
C THR A 208 9.12 -10.78 -4.92
N PHE A 209 8.14 -11.43 -4.25
CA PHE A 209 7.98 -11.36 -2.81
C PHE A 209 8.89 -12.36 -2.10
N ASP A 210 9.34 -11.98 -0.91
CA ASP A 210 10.01 -12.89 0.03
C ASP A 210 9.14 -12.99 1.30
N GLU A 211 8.71 -14.21 1.60
CA GLU A 211 7.85 -14.50 2.77
C GLU A 211 8.59 -14.29 4.10
N ASN A 212 9.93 -14.33 4.08
CA ASN A 212 10.77 -14.16 5.26
C ASN A 212 11.28 -12.73 5.44
N ARG A 213 10.79 -11.78 4.66
CA ARG A 213 11.24 -10.40 4.65
C ARG A 213 10.07 -9.42 4.72
N ILE A 214 10.36 -8.22 5.16
CA ILE A 214 9.46 -7.09 4.98
C ILE A 214 9.55 -6.64 3.53
N ASN A 215 8.46 -6.81 2.78
CA ASN A 215 8.40 -6.37 1.39
C ASN A 215 8.02 -4.90 1.34
N VAL A 216 8.87 -4.08 0.75
CA VAL A 216 8.68 -2.63 0.59
C VAL A 216 8.63 -2.30 -0.89
N LEU A 217 7.49 -1.84 -1.39
CA LEU A 217 7.35 -1.31 -2.74
C LEU A 217 7.67 0.17 -2.73
N ASP A 218 8.86 0.53 -3.20
CA ASP A 218 9.28 1.92 -3.29
C ASP A 218 8.72 2.58 -4.56
N VAL A 219 7.58 3.24 -4.40
CA VAL A 219 7.00 4.06 -5.48
C VAL A 219 7.51 5.49 -5.49
N SER A 220 8.42 5.88 -4.57
CA SER A 220 9.02 7.21 -4.54
C SER A 220 9.90 7.46 -5.77
N VAL A 221 10.47 6.38 -6.34
CA VAL A 221 11.30 6.41 -7.55
C VAL A 221 10.51 6.79 -8.82
N LEU A 222 9.18 6.70 -8.78
CA LEU A 222 8.31 7.09 -9.88
C LEU A 222 7.89 8.55 -9.75
N ASP A 223 7.89 9.26 -10.89
CA ASP A 223 7.37 10.64 -10.95
C ASP A 223 5.88 10.65 -10.52
N PRO A 224 5.47 11.47 -9.56
CA PRO A 224 4.07 11.62 -9.17
C PRO A 224 3.19 12.29 -10.24
N GLY A 225 3.80 12.70 -11.36
CA GLY A 225 3.24 13.55 -12.42
C GLY A 225 2.14 12.91 -13.26
N GLN A 226 2.21 13.19 -14.56
CA GLN A 226 1.14 13.24 -15.54
C GLN A 226 0.28 11.98 -15.71
N TYR A 227 0.80 10.78 -15.43
CA TYR A 227 0.08 9.52 -15.73
C TYR A 227 -0.28 8.69 -14.49
N GLY A 228 -0.03 9.21 -13.30
CA GLY A 228 -0.35 8.49 -12.07
C GLY A 228 0.34 7.13 -11.96
N LEU A 229 1.61 7.02 -12.40
CA LEU A 229 2.34 5.74 -12.45
C LEU A 229 2.41 5.04 -11.09
N ARG A 230 2.51 5.79 -10.00
CA ARG A 230 2.44 5.24 -8.64
C ARG A 230 1.12 4.50 -8.39
N ASN A 231 0.02 5.12 -8.83
CA ASN A 231 -1.32 4.53 -8.72
C ASN A 231 -1.49 3.32 -9.64
N LEU A 232 -0.92 3.36 -10.85
CA LEU A 232 -0.94 2.24 -11.77
C LEU A 232 -0.27 1.00 -11.18
N VAL A 233 0.96 1.15 -10.66
CA VAL A 233 1.70 0.04 -10.04
C VAL A 233 0.93 -0.55 -8.88
N VAL A 234 0.37 0.29 -8.00
CA VAL A 234 -0.42 -0.17 -6.85
C VAL A 234 -1.72 -0.85 -7.29
N ASP A 235 -2.40 -0.35 -8.33
CA ASP A 235 -3.62 -0.94 -8.87
C ASP A 235 -3.38 -2.34 -9.44
N VAL A 236 -2.42 -2.47 -10.35
CA VAL A 236 -2.14 -3.75 -11.03
C VAL A 236 -1.65 -4.79 -10.02
N LEU A 237 -0.70 -4.42 -9.17
CA LEU A 237 -0.19 -5.28 -8.11
C LEU A 237 -1.32 -5.72 -7.16
N GLY A 238 -2.12 -4.78 -6.69
CA GLY A 238 -3.20 -5.06 -5.75
C GLY A 238 -4.29 -5.95 -6.33
N LYS A 239 -4.66 -5.77 -7.60
CA LYS A 239 -5.61 -6.64 -8.31
C LYS A 239 -5.09 -8.08 -8.41
N GLU A 240 -3.83 -8.25 -8.77
CA GLU A 240 -3.23 -9.57 -8.92
C GLU A 240 -3.12 -10.28 -7.56
N LEU A 241 -2.63 -9.61 -6.51
CA LEU A 241 -2.59 -10.17 -5.16
C LEU A 241 -3.99 -10.56 -4.65
N PHE A 242 -4.98 -9.71 -4.92
CA PHE A 242 -6.37 -9.99 -4.53
C PHE A 242 -6.91 -11.23 -5.25
N ARG A 243 -6.71 -11.33 -6.56
CA ARG A 243 -7.11 -12.48 -7.38
C ARG A 243 -6.48 -13.79 -6.88
N GLN A 244 -5.16 -13.78 -6.69
CA GLN A 244 -4.42 -14.96 -6.26
C GLN A 244 -4.82 -15.40 -4.84
N ARG A 245 -5.05 -14.46 -3.92
CA ARG A 245 -5.53 -14.81 -2.56
C ARG A 245 -6.95 -15.35 -2.56
N GLN A 246 -7.85 -14.85 -3.43
CA GLN A 246 -9.18 -15.44 -3.59
C GLN A 246 -9.09 -16.90 -4.07
N ASP A 247 -8.23 -17.20 -5.03
CA ASP A 247 -8.03 -18.57 -5.51
C ASP A 247 -7.38 -19.45 -4.43
N ALA A 248 -6.38 -18.91 -3.70
CA ALA A 248 -5.78 -19.57 -2.56
C ALA A 248 -6.83 -19.92 -1.48
N ARG A 249 -7.70 -18.98 -1.14
CA ARG A 249 -8.77 -19.18 -0.16
C ARG A 249 -9.75 -20.28 -0.56
N ARG A 250 -10.17 -20.33 -1.82
CA ARG A 250 -11.01 -21.43 -2.35
C ARG A 250 -10.33 -22.79 -2.18
N ARG A 251 -9.02 -22.84 -2.44
CA ARG A 251 -8.23 -24.07 -2.26
C ARG A 251 -8.13 -24.46 -0.79
N GLU A 252 -7.89 -23.51 0.11
CA GLU A 252 -7.88 -23.72 1.57
C GLU A 252 -9.21 -24.35 2.06
N GLU A 253 -10.35 -23.81 1.61
CA GLU A 253 -11.69 -24.29 1.94
C GLU A 253 -11.95 -25.71 1.43
N MET A 254 -11.30 -26.12 0.35
CA MET A 254 -11.34 -27.49 -0.18
C MET A 254 -10.32 -28.42 0.50
N GLY A 255 -9.53 -27.93 1.45
CA GLY A 255 -8.45 -28.71 2.11
C GLY A 255 -7.23 -28.98 1.22
N LEU A 256 -7.06 -28.19 0.17
CA LEU A 256 -5.89 -28.29 -0.73
C LEU A 256 -4.71 -27.48 -0.18
N ARG A 257 -3.50 -27.93 -0.48
CA ARG A 257 -2.29 -27.17 -0.13
C ARG A 257 -2.26 -25.83 -0.89
N VAL A 258 -1.92 -24.78 -0.18
CA VAL A 258 -1.75 -23.41 -0.70
C VAL A 258 -0.37 -22.92 -0.33
N GLU A 259 0.31 -22.27 -1.28
CA GLU A 259 1.65 -21.70 -1.09
C GLU A 259 1.59 -20.16 -1.00
N ILE A 260 0.42 -19.55 -1.21
CA ILE A 260 0.24 -18.10 -1.20
C ILE A 260 -0.19 -17.66 0.20
N PRO A 261 0.65 -16.94 0.95
CA PRO A 261 0.36 -16.48 2.30
C PRO A 261 -0.71 -15.39 2.32
N LYS A 262 -1.23 -15.09 3.49
CA LYS A 262 -2.05 -13.89 3.73
C LYS A 262 -1.19 -12.65 3.59
N VAL A 263 -1.80 -11.51 3.24
CA VAL A 263 -1.07 -10.24 3.05
C VAL A 263 -1.64 -9.16 3.96
N TRP A 264 -0.75 -8.43 4.59
CA TRP A 264 -1.06 -7.14 5.18
C TRP A 264 -0.46 -6.02 4.33
N LEU A 265 -1.34 -5.24 3.70
CA LEU A 265 -0.97 -4.11 2.86
C LEU A 265 -0.92 -2.84 3.71
N PHE A 266 0.25 -2.21 3.77
CA PHE A 266 0.47 -0.94 4.45
C PHE A 266 0.62 0.17 3.42
N ILE A 267 -0.15 1.24 3.53
CA ILE A 267 -0.10 2.37 2.61
C ILE A 267 0.14 3.65 3.40
N ASP A 268 1.33 4.21 3.29
CA ASP A 268 1.60 5.54 3.82
C ASP A 268 1.10 6.62 2.83
N GLU A 269 0.71 7.78 3.36
CA GLU A 269 0.10 8.89 2.60
C GLU A 269 -1.04 8.43 1.67
N ALA A 270 -1.95 7.59 2.20
CA ALA A 270 -3.01 6.92 1.46
C ALA A 270 -3.94 7.86 0.67
N HIS A 271 -4.02 9.15 1.03
CA HIS A 271 -4.77 10.15 0.29
C HIS A 271 -4.28 10.36 -1.16
N ASN A 272 -3.04 9.91 -1.48
CA ASN A 272 -2.52 9.92 -2.84
C ASN A 272 -3.10 8.78 -3.71
N PHE A 273 -3.60 7.72 -3.08
CA PHE A 273 -4.10 6.51 -3.75
C PHE A 273 -5.63 6.40 -3.69
N VAL A 274 -6.25 6.87 -2.61
CA VAL A 274 -7.71 6.85 -2.41
C VAL A 274 -8.25 8.24 -2.09
N PRO A 275 -8.10 9.21 -3.02
CA PRO A 275 -8.50 10.60 -2.77
C PRO A 275 -10.02 10.76 -2.66
N SER A 276 -10.45 11.65 -1.75
CA SER A 276 -11.83 12.09 -1.64
C SER A 276 -12.19 13.02 -2.80
N GLY A 277 -13.34 12.80 -3.43
CA GLY A 277 -13.88 13.70 -4.46
C GLY A 277 -13.19 13.68 -5.82
N SER A 278 -12.18 12.81 -6.02
CA SER A 278 -11.55 12.57 -7.32
C SER A 278 -11.31 11.07 -7.54
N SER A 279 -11.03 10.67 -8.79
CA SER A 279 -10.62 9.31 -9.14
C SER A 279 -9.10 9.16 -9.09
N SER A 280 -8.64 7.94 -8.89
CA SER A 280 -7.27 7.49 -9.14
C SER A 280 -7.31 6.04 -9.60
N LEU A 281 -6.31 5.59 -10.35
CA LEU A 281 -6.26 4.21 -10.87
C LEU A 281 -6.35 3.17 -9.74
N ALA A 282 -5.69 3.40 -8.60
CA ALA A 282 -5.69 2.46 -7.47
C ALA A 282 -6.96 2.49 -6.61
N LYS A 283 -7.82 3.51 -6.76
CA LYS A 283 -8.91 3.78 -5.82
C LYS A 283 -9.91 2.64 -5.71
N ASP A 284 -10.45 2.19 -6.83
CA ASP A 284 -11.49 1.14 -6.85
C ASP A 284 -10.95 -0.20 -6.31
N MET A 285 -9.71 -0.53 -6.64
CA MET A 285 -9.04 -1.72 -6.12
C MET A 285 -8.86 -1.64 -4.61
N LEU A 286 -8.40 -0.51 -4.08
CA LEU A 286 -8.19 -0.33 -2.65
C LEU A 286 -9.51 -0.30 -1.87
N ILE A 287 -10.58 0.32 -2.41
CA ILE A 287 -11.93 0.24 -1.82
C ILE A 287 -12.40 -1.22 -1.77
N ARG A 288 -12.18 -1.97 -2.84
CA ARG A 288 -12.52 -3.40 -2.87
C ARG A 288 -11.73 -4.18 -1.83
N TRP A 289 -10.43 -3.88 -1.67
CA TRP A 289 -9.57 -4.53 -0.68
C TRP A 289 -10.13 -4.34 0.75
N VAL A 290 -10.52 -3.13 1.09
CA VAL A 290 -11.10 -2.81 2.41
C VAL A 290 -12.44 -3.53 2.62
N LYS A 291 -13.31 -3.56 1.60
CA LYS A 291 -14.66 -4.16 1.70
C LYS A 291 -14.68 -5.69 1.66
N GLU A 292 -13.85 -6.28 0.82
CA GLU A 292 -13.91 -7.71 0.49
C GLU A 292 -12.68 -8.50 0.94
N GLY A 293 -11.62 -7.83 1.40
CA GLY A 293 -10.35 -8.46 1.73
C GLY A 293 -10.39 -9.41 2.92
N ARG A 294 -11.36 -9.25 3.83
CA ARG A 294 -11.50 -10.07 5.05
C ARG A 294 -11.59 -11.57 4.72
N GLN A 295 -12.39 -11.95 3.72
CA GLN A 295 -12.58 -13.37 3.37
C GLN A 295 -11.31 -14.03 2.82
N PRO A 296 -10.58 -13.46 1.84
CA PRO A 296 -9.34 -14.03 1.33
C PRO A 296 -8.15 -13.89 2.28
N GLY A 297 -8.30 -13.22 3.42
CA GLY A 297 -7.24 -13.03 4.40
C GLY A 297 -6.29 -11.88 4.03
N LEU A 298 -6.84 -10.81 3.45
CA LEU A 298 -6.15 -9.58 3.08
C LEU A 298 -6.48 -8.49 4.09
N SER A 299 -5.49 -7.98 4.79
CA SER A 299 -5.62 -6.82 5.68
C SER A 299 -5.08 -5.57 5.01
N ILE A 300 -5.52 -4.42 5.49
CA ILE A 300 -5.01 -3.13 5.01
C ILE A 300 -4.80 -2.17 6.17
N VAL A 301 -3.69 -1.45 6.15
CA VAL A 301 -3.38 -0.36 7.08
C VAL A 301 -3.14 0.89 6.23
N VAL A 302 -4.01 1.87 6.36
CA VAL A 302 -3.88 3.14 5.64
C VAL A 302 -3.45 4.24 6.60
N ALA A 303 -2.40 4.99 6.23
CA ALA A 303 -1.98 6.16 6.99
C ALA A 303 -2.19 7.45 6.18
N SER A 304 -2.62 8.51 6.85
CA SER A 304 -2.75 9.82 6.21
C SER A 304 -2.59 10.98 7.19
N GLN A 305 -1.99 12.05 6.70
CA GLN A 305 -1.94 13.34 7.40
C GLN A 305 -3.27 14.09 7.30
N GLN A 306 -4.08 13.75 6.30
CA GLN A 306 -5.33 14.42 5.98
C GLN A 306 -6.45 13.37 5.83
N PRO A 307 -7.03 12.88 6.94
CA PRO A 307 -8.13 11.90 6.85
C PRO A 307 -9.34 12.46 6.08
N SER A 308 -9.57 13.77 6.08
CA SER A 308 -10.60 14.40 5.24
C SER A 308 -10.36 14.28 3.73
N ALA A 309 -9.11 14.03 3.31
CA ALA A 309 -8.74 13.83 1.91
C ALA A 309 -8.82 12.38 1.47
N ILE A 310 -9.09 11.43 2.38
CA ILE A 310 -9.34 10.01 2.04
C ILE A 310 -10.82 9.82 1.69
N ASP A 311 -11.08 8.91 0.75
CA ASP A 311 -12.45 8.54 0.39
C ASP A 311 -13.22 7.98 1.61
N SER A 312 -14.47 8.41 1.74
CA SER A 312 -15.33 8.05 2.88
C SER A 312 -15.67 6.56 2.92
N GLU A 313 -15.64 5.85 1.79
CA GLU A 313 -15.88 4.41 1.76
C GLU A 313 -14.73 3.65 2.44
N VAL A 314 -13.48 4.08 2.23
CA VAL A 314 -12.33 3.49 2.94
C VAL A 314 -12.40 3.78 4.42
N LEU A 315 -12.65 5.04 4.81
CA LEU A 315 -12.71 5.44 6.21
C LEU A 315 -13.80 4.67 6.98
N SER A 316 -14.98 4.50 6.39
CA SER A 316 -16.12 3.84 7.03
C SER A 316 -15.98 2.32 7.18
N GLN A 317 -15.00 1.72 6.56
CA GLN A 317 -14.74 0.28 6.62
C GLN A 317 -13.53 -0.08 7.50
N CYS A 318 -12.87 0.92 8.08
CA CYS A 318 -11.81 0.67 9.05
C CYS A 318 -12.43 0.26 10.39
N ASP A 319 -12.12 -0.94 10.84
CA ASP A 319 -12.53 -1.50 12.14
C ASP A 319 -11.64 -1.05 13.30
N ILE A 320 -10.41 -0.59 12.98
CA ILE A 320 -9.48 -0.02 13.97
C ILE A 320 -9.04 1.38 13.53
N THR A 321 -9.03 2.32 14.48
CA THR A 321 -8.50 3.66 14.24
C THR A 321 -7.41 4.01 15.25
N LEU A 322 -6.22 4.38 14.75
CA LEU A 322 -5.11 4.96 15.51
C LEU A 322 -5.00 6.45 15.16
N CYS A 323 -5.56 7.29 16.00
CA CYS A 323 -5.61 8.73 15.77
C CYS A 323 -4.57 9.46 16.60
N HIS A 324 -3.48 9.89 15.98
CA HIS A 324 -2.52 10.83 16.57
C HIS A 324 -3.07 12.27 16.55
N LYS A 325 -2.28 13.22 17.08
CA LYS A 325 -2.70 14.62 17.16
C LYS A 325 -3.09 15.19 15.80
N ILE A 326 -4.33 15.71 15.73
CA ILE A 326 -4.90 16.40 14.57
C ILE A 326 -5.34 17.80 15.01
N THR A 327 -5.19 18.78 14.14
CA THR A 327 -5.47 20.20 14.47
C THR A 327 -6.47 20.85 13.55
N THR A 328 -6.70 20.32 12.32
CA THR A 328 -7.62 20.95 11.37
C THR A 328 -9.07 20.61 11.71
N LYS A 329 -9.99 21.56 11.48
CA LYS A 329 -11.42 21.36 11.75
C LYS A 329 -12.05 20.34 10.79
N GLU A 330 -11.54 20.26 9.57
CA GLU A 330 -12.05 19.36 8.53
C GLU A 330 -11.71 17.91 8.85
N ASP A 331 -10.45 17.64 9.20
CA ASP A 331 -10.00 16.31 9.60
C ASP A 331 -10.72 15.80 10.85
N ILE A 332 -10.85 16.67 11.87
CA ILE A 332 -11.61 16.33 13.08
C ILE A 332 -13.07 16.00 12.75
N ARG A 333 -13.72 16.74 11.84
CA ARG A 333 -15.10 16.44 11.43
C ARG A 333 -15.24 15.13 10.65
N SER A 334 -14.25 14.79 9.83
CA SER A 334 -14.24 13.51 9.11
C SER A 334 -14.16 12.35 10.09
N LEU A 335 -13.33 12.45 11.11
CA LEU A 335 -13.21 11.44 12.16
C LEU A 335 -14.40 11.40 13.12
N ASP A 336 -15.03 12.54 13.43
CA ASP A 336 -16.26 12.57 14.24
C ASP A 336 -17.40 11.75 13.59
N LYS A 337 -17.40 11.60 12.26
CA LYS A 337 -18.35 10.73 11.54
C LYS A 337 -18.10 9.23 11.75
N LEU A 338 -16.89 8.87 12.15
CA LEU A 338 -16.50 7.49 12.49
C LEU A 338 -16.75 7.17 13.97
N SER A 339 -17.17 8.18 14.76
CA SER A 339 -17.47 7.97 16.18
C SER A 339 -18.66 7.04 16.35
N GLN A 340 -18.50 6.01 17.16
CA GLN A 340 -19.51 5.00 17.46
C GLN A 340 -20.29 5.33 18.74
N ASP A 341 -21.49 4.79 18.90
CA ASP A 341 -22.37 5.08 20.03
C ASP A 341 -21.78 4.64 21.39
N TYR A 342 -20.91 3.63 21.42
CA TYR A 342 -20.23 3.13 22.63
C TYR A 342 -19.16 4.08 23.18
N MET A 343 -18.68 5.04 22.39
CA MET A 343 -17.56 5.92 22.75
C MET A 343 -17.88 6.93 23.85
N GLY A 344 -18.92 6.90 24.58
CA GLY A 344 -19.24 7.77 25.72
C GLY A 344 -18.99 9.28 25.53
N SER A 345 -18.00 9.66 24.69
CA SER A 345 -17.74 11.00 24.17
C SER A 345 -17.25 10.92 22.71
N ASN A 346 -17.36 11.99 21.94
CA ASN A 346 -16.90 11.98 20.56
C ASN A 346 -15.36 11.91 20.48
N LEU A 347 -14.82 11.33 19.41
CA LEU A 347 -13.38 11.13 19.16
C LEU A 347 -12.58 12.43 19.29
N LYS A 348 -13.19 13.57 18.95
CA LYS A 348 -12.58 14.89 19.10
C LYS A 348 -12.18 15.21 20.55
N THR A 349 -12.92 14.73 21.54
CA THR A 349 -12.58 14.96 22.94
C THR A 349 -11.30 14.24 23.32
N TYR A 350 -11.15 12.99 22.89
CA TYR A 350 -9.94 12.20 23.12
C TYR A 350 -8.73 12.76 22.37
N VAL A 351 -8.88 13.12 21.09
CA VAL A 351 -7.78 13.69 20.28
C VAL A 351 -7.23 15.00 20.85
N ARG A 352 -8.06 15.77 21.57
CA ARG A 352 -7.62 16.99 22.23
C ARG A 352 -6.76 16.76 23.48
N GLN A 353 -6.83 15.57 24.05
CA GLN A 353 -6.03 15.17 25.23
C GLN A 353 -4.63 14.70 24.84
N ILE A 354 -4.36 14.51 23.53
CA ILE A 354 -3.01 14.14 23.06
C ILE A 354 -2.08 15.34 23.25
N ASP A 355 -1.10 15.18 24.14
CA ASP A 355 -0.14 16.23 24.45
C ASP A 355 1.24 15.98 23.83
N ASN A 356 1.66 14.72 23.73
CA ASN A 356 3.01 14.37 23.31
C ASN A 356 3.04 13.65 21.96
N VAL A 357 4.19 13.69 21.29
CA VAL A 357 4.47 12.88 20.10
C VAL A 357 4.50 11.38 20.50
N GLY A 358 3.95 10.54 19.63
CA GLY A 358 3.84 9.09 19.90
C GLY A 358 2.64 8.70 20.75
N GLU A 359 1.81 9.64 21.20
CA GLU A 359 0.50 9.35 21.77
C GLU A 359 -0.56 9.25 20.67
N ALA A 360 -1.53 8.36 20.87
CA ALA A 360 -2.66 8.18 19.96
C ALA A 360 -3.92 7.78 20.72
N VAL A 361 -5.07 8.07 20.13
CA VAL A 361 -6.34 7.44 20.50
C VAL A 361 -6.43 6.15 19.70
N PHE A 362 -6.55 5.04 20.38
CA PHE A 362 -6.82 3.72 19.83
C PHE A 362 -8.31 3.43 19.96
N VAL A 363 -8.97 3.13 18.85
CA VAL A 363 -10.38 2.73 18.78
C VAL A 363 -10.42 1.37 18.10
N ASP A 364 -11.08 0.41 18.70
CA ASP A 364 -11.37 -0.90 18.13
C ASP A 364 -12.89 -1.10 18.15
N ASP A 365 -13.50 -1.11 16.96
CA ASP A 365 -14.95 -1.24 16.80
C ASP A 365 -15.46 -2.65 17.09
N ASP A 366 -14.63 -3.69 16.85
CA ASP A 366 -15.01 -5.08 17.15
C ASP A 366 -15.05 -5.34 18.67
N GLU A 367 -14.13 -4.74 19.44
CA GLU A 367 -14.05 -4.85 20.90
C GLU A 367 -14.86 -3.75 21.63
N GLU A 368 -15.40 -2.79 20.89
CA GLU A 368 -16.10 -1.60 21.40
C GLU A 368 -15.27 -0.81 22.44
N THR A 369 -13.96 -0.64 22.18
CA THR A 369 -13.02 0.01 23.10
C THR A 369 -12.44 1.30 22.55
N VAL A 370 -12.19 2.25 23.49
CA VAL A 370 -11.46 3.50 23.21
C VAL A 370 -10.42 3.71 24.31
N GLN A 371 -9.16 3.84 23.92
CA GLN A 371 -8.04 3.96 24.85
C GLN A 371 -7.08 5.07 24.39
N MET A 372 -6.45 5.74 25.36
CA MET A 372 -5.34 6.64 25.10
C MET A 372 -4.02 5.85 25.20
N VAL A 373 -3.33 5.69 24.08
CA VAL A 373 -2.17 4.80 23.98
C VAL A 373 -0.90 5.60 23.70
N LYS A 374 0.16 5.26 24.40
CA LYS A 374 1.52 5.64 24.02
C LYS A 374 2.10 4.51 23.18
N ILE A 375 2.39 4.81 21.92
CA ILE A 375 2.97 3.85 20.96
C ILE A 375 4.37 3.47 21.43
N ARG A 376 4.69 2.16 21.38
CA ARG A 376 6.03 1.67 21.73
C ARG A 376 7.09 2.20 20.76
N PRO A 377 8.35 2.36 21.19
CA PRO A 377 9.42 2.69 20.26
C PRO A 377 9.63 1.57 19.24
N ARG A 378 10.01 1.95 18.00
CA ARG A 378 10.38 1.01 16.94
C ARG A 378 11.71 0.35 17.27
N LYS A 379 11.79 -0.95 16.99
CA LYS A 379 13.05 -1.73 17.06
C LYS A 379 14.01 -1.31 15.94
N SER A 380 13.44 -1.01 14.75
CA SER A 380 14.17 -0.60 13.55
C SER A 380 14.23 0.92 13.39
N GLN A 381 15.23 1.38 12.65
CA GLN A 381 15.41 2.79 12.33
C GLN A 381 14.22 3.39 11.59
N HIS A 382 13.92 4.66 11.82
CA HIS A 382 12.88 5.41 11.13
C HIS A 382 13.49 6.44 10.19
N GLY A 383 13.33 6.25 8.86
CA GLY A 383 13.89 7.14 7.84
C GLY A 383 13.22 8.51 7.70
N GLY A 384 12.09 8.75 8.39
CA GLY A 384 11.34 10.01 8.32
C GLY A 384 11.71 11.05 9.39
N GLY A 385 12.82 10.88 10.11
CA GLY A 385 13.34 11.86 11.06
C GLY A 385 13.73 13.18 10.38
N GLU A 386 13.62 14.31 11.11
CA GLU A 386 14.18 15.58 10.62
C GLU A 386 15.70 15.44 10.50
N ALA A 387 16.21 15.70 9.28
CA ALA A 387 17.63 15.74 8.98
C ALA A 387 18.29 16.95 9.65
#